data_39dfd7395dc00ed51f08dd0355114575
#
_entry.id   39dfd7395dc00ed51f08dd0355114575
#
_cell.length_a   1.000
_cell.length_b   1.000
_cell.length_c   1.000
_cell.angle_alpha   90.00
_cell.angle_beta   90.00
_cell.angle_gamma   90.00
#
_symmetry.space_group_name_H-M   'P 1'
#
loop_
_entity.id
_entity.type
_entity.pdbx_description
1 polymer ?
#
loop_
_entity_poly.entity_id
_entity_poly.type
_entity_poly.pdbx_seq_one_letter_code
_entity_poly.pdbx_strand_id
1 'polypeptide(L)'
;MFGALTENSTVPEWEEFLEQIRTETVQSAWITAGYPTPETSWCDEESAAIFDNMNCLVVQDLFRSPLSKRATWCLPAAGFAERNGTWVNCGHRAQTFEQAIRPPAGVWPEGRVFWNLLGRQGLYDPESIRETIAKNSVGFAALSGDIPSLGVDLRLQQFAGT
;
A
#
# COMPACT_ATOMS: atom_id res chain seq x y z
N MET A 1 -3.58 5.40 -10.70
CA MET A 1 -3.96 5.22 -9.28
C MET A 1 -5.25 4.44 -9.26
N PHE A 2 -5.32 3.35 -8.50
CA PHE A 2 -6.58 2.64 -8.34
C PHE A 2 -7.46 3.52 -7.46
N GLY A 3 -8.57 4.00 -8.00
CA GLY A 3 -9.59 4.65 -7.21
C GLY A 3 -10.00 3.77 -6.03
N ALA A 4 -10.44 4.38 -4.95
CA ALA A 4 -10.80 3.69 -3.74
C ALA A 4 -11.68 2.48 -4.02
N LEU A 5 -11.41 1.39 -3.32
CA LEU A 5 -12.17 0.15 -3.38
C LEU A 5 -13.62 0.27 -2.85
N THR A 6 -14.06 1.47 -2.53
CA THR A 6 -15.41 1.77 -2.06
C THR A 6 -16.11 2.70 -3.04
N GLU A 7 -17.32 2.36 -3.41
CA GLU A 7 -18.14 3.05 -4.43
C GLU A 7 -18.36 4.56 -4.20
N ASN A 8 -17.99 5.11 -3.05
CA ASN A 8 -18.29 6.49 -2.65
C ASN A 8 -17.11 7.28 -2.09
N SER A 9 -15.85 6.79 -2.18
CA SER A 9 -14.72 7.57 -1.71
C SER A 9 -13.87 8.06 -2.88
N THR A 10 -13.81 9.37 -3.06
CA THR A 10 -12.78 10.01 -3.87
C THR A 10 -11.45 9.92 -3.11
N VAL A 11 -10.41 9.40 -3.78
CA VAL A 11 -9.05 9.47 -3.26
C VAL A 11 -8.58 10.91 -3.48
N PRO A 12 -8.25 11.67 -2.43
CA PRO A 12 -7.75 13.03 -2.60
C PRO A 12 -6.43 13.01 -3.36
N GLU A 13 -6.19 14.02 -4.16
CA GLU A 13 -4.87 14.28 -4.72
C GLU A 13 -3.90 14.64 -3.58
N TRP A 14 -2.60 14.48 -3.82
CA TRP A 14 -1.60 14.72 -2.77
C TRP A 14 -1.68 16.12 -2.16
N GLU A 15 -1.84 17.15 -2.98
CA GLU A 15 -1.98 18.52 -2.52
C GLU A 15 -3.24 18.76 -1.68
N GLU A 16 -4.36 18.14 -2.06
CA GLU A 16 -5.59 18.19 -1.30
C GLU A 16 -5.42 17.51 0.07
N PHE A 17 -4.73 16.39 0.11
CA PHE A 17 -4.41 15.72 1.37
C PHE A 17 -3.52 16.58 2.28
N LEU A 18 -2.49 17.24 1.73
CA LEU A 18 -1.66 18.16 2.49
C LEU A 18 -2.47 19.37 3.04
N GLU A 19 -3.42 19.88 2.25
CA GLU A 19 -4.29 20.97 2.71
C GLU A 19 -5.24 20.52 3.83
N GLN A 20 -5.73 19.29 3.79
CA GLN A 20 -6.52 18.71 4.88
C GLN A 20 -5.72 18.60 6.19
N ILE A 21 -4.41 18.37 6.10
CA ILE A 21 -3.52 18.37 7.26
C ILE A 21 -3.29 19.80 7.76
N ARG A 22 -3.02 20.78 6.87
CA ARG A 22 -2.84 22.20 7.24
C ARG A 22 -4.08 22.80 7.93
N THR A 23 -5.25 22.38 7.50
CA THR A 23 -6.53 22.82 8.07
C THR A 23 -6.98 21.98 9.26
N GLU A 24 -6.14 21.07 9.75
CA GLU A 24 -6.41 20.17 10.87
C GLU A 24 -7.65 19.26 10.69
N THR A 25 -8.16 19.14 9.45
CA THR A 25 -9.25 18.23 9.12
C THR A 25 -8.79 16.77 9.24
N VAL A 26 -7.52 16.49 8.90
CA VAL A 26 -6.85 15.21 9.11
C VAL A 26 -5.80 15.40 10.20
N GLN A 27 -5.99 14.74 11.34
CA GLN A 27 -5.11 14.86 12.51
C GLN A 27 -4.26 13.61 12.77
N SER A 28 -4.54 12.52 12.07
CA SER A 28 -3.76 11.28 12.17
C SER A 28 -3.65 10.63 10.81
N ALA A 29 -2.48 10.08 10.50
CA ALA A 29 -2.25 9.40 9.24
C ALA A 29 -1.34 8.17 9.42
N TRP A 30 -1.58 7.18 8.56
CA TRP A 30 -0.66 6.08 8.32
C TRP A 30 -0.21 6.13 6.88
N ILE A 31 1.09 6.31 6.66
CA ILE A 31 1.68 6.44 5.35
C ILE A 31 2.63 5.28 5.12
N THR A 32 2.38 4.55 4.03
CA THR A 32 3.29 3.51 3.55
C THR A 32 4.03 4.03 2.33
N ALA A 33 5.33 3.88 2.34
CA ALA A 33 6.22 4.23 1.25
C ALA A 33 7.16 3.05 0.94
N GLY A 34 8.04 3.18 0.02
CA GLY A 34 8.89 2.06 -0.33
C GLY A 34 9.65 2.30 -1.62
N TYR A 35 10.30 3.46 -1.70
CA TYR A 35 11.14 3.77 -2.84
C TYR A 35 12.38 2.86 -2.88
N PRO A 36 12.81 2.45 -4.08
CA PRO A 36 13.90 1.51 -4.23
C PRO A 36 15.27 2.08 -3.88
N THR A 37 15.40 3.40 -3.79
CA THR A 37 16.69 4.04 -3.47
C THR A 37 16.52 5.13 -2.41
N PRO A 38 17.55 5.33 -1.55
CA PRO A 38 17.54 6.39 -0.52
C PRO A 38 17.53 7.81 -1.11
N GLU A 39 18.03 7.96 -2.34
CA GLU A 39 18.13 9.25 -3.02
C GLU A 39 16.79 9.73 -3.56
N THR A 40 15.86 8.82 -3.77
CA THR A 40 14.54 9.12 -4.32
C THR A 40 13.56 9.39 -3.17
N SER A 41 13.61 10.58 -2.60
CA SER A 41 12.60 10.98 -1.62
C SER A 41 11.31 11.40 -2.33
N TRP A 42 10.21 10.72 -2.02
CA TRP A 42 8.88 11.06 -2.50
C TRP A 42 8.24 12.22 -1.71
N CYS A 43 8.85 12.59 -0.59
CA CYS A 43 8.44 13.68 0.29
C CYS A 43 9.69 14.45 0.70
N ASP A 44 9.78 15.70 0.30
CA ASP A 44 10.87 16.60 0.69
C ASP A 44 10.71 17.15 2.12
N GLU A 45 11.68 17.91 2.58
CA GLU A 45 11.66 18.50 3.94
C GLU A 45 10.51 19.50 4.11
N GLU A 46 10.14 20.25 3.08
CA GLU A 46 9.06 21.23 3.12
C GLU A 46 7.71 20.55 3.25
N SER A 47 7.43 19.58 2.40
CA SER A 47 6.21 18.77 2.48
C SER A 47 6.13 17.97 3.79
N ALA A 48 7.24 17.44 4.27
CA ALA A 48 7.30 16.70 5.52
C ALA A 48 7.00 17.57 6.74
N ALA A 49 7.38 18.85 6.72
CA ALA A 49 7.13 19.79 7.83
C ALA A 49 5.63 20.04 8.08
N ILE A 50 4.78 19.83 7.07
CA ILE A 50 3.31 19.95 7.21
C ILE A 50 2.76 18.96 8.23
N PHE A 51 3.44 17.84 8.42
CA PHE A 51 3.04 16.78 9.36
C PHE A 51 3.46 17.01 10.81
N ASP A 52 4.21 18.08 11.11
CA ASP A 52 4.75 18.34 12.45
C ASP A 52 3.64 18.54 13.52
N ASN A 53 2.45 18.99 13.13
CA ASN A 53 1.32 19.24 14.02
C ASN A 53 0.33 18.07 14.12
N MET A 54 0.63 16.91 13.51
CA MET A 54 -0.27 15.76 13.58
C MET A 54 -0.27 15.12 14.97
N ASN A 55 -1.44 14.74 15.45
CA ASN A 55 -1.59 14.01 16.71
C ASN A 55 -0.94 12.62 16.67
N CYS A 56 -1.01 11.96 15.51
CA CYS A 56 -0.39 10.66 15.31
C CYS A 56 0.02 10.50 13.85
N LEU A 57 1.29 10.29 13.61
CA LEU A 57 1.84 9.95 12.30
C LEU A 57 2.56 8.61 12.38
N VAL A 58 2.05 7.61 11.68
CA VAL A 58 2.73 6.34 11.47
C VAL A 58 3.32 6.33 10.06
N VAL A 59 4.61 6.10 9.94
CA VAL A 59 5.29 5.96 8.65
C VAL A 59 5.90 4.57 8.56
N GLN A 60 5.57 3.84 7.51
CA GLN A 60 6.20 2.57 7.18
C GLN A 60 6.97 2.73 5.88
N ASP A 61 8.30 2.66 5.93
CA ASP A 61 9.17 2.98 4.81
C ASP A 61 10.38 2.03 4.74
N LEU A 62 10.95 1.89 3.54
CA LEU A 62 12.20 1.13 3.31
C LEU A 62 13.43 1.89 3.79
N PHE A 63 13.43 3.19 3.62
CA PHE A 63 14.56 4.06 3.95
C PHE A 63 14.12 5.20 4.86
N ARG A 64 15.07 5.76 5.57
CA ARG A 64 14.82 6.97 6.35
C ARG A 64 14.57 8.15 5.42
N SER A 65 13.38 8.72 5.50
CA SER A 65 12.94 9.89 4.75
C SER A 65 12.76 11.09 5.67
N PRO A 66 12.62 12.32 5.14
CA PRO A 66 12.22 13.48 5.92
C PRO A 66 10.94 13.23 6.73
N LEU A 67 9.97 12.53 6.15
CA LEU A 67 8.72 12.21 6.83
C LEU A 67 8.91 11.18 7.95
N SER A 68 9.69 10.14 7.72
CA SER A 68 9.94 9.11 8.75
C SER A 68 10.65 9.66 9.99
N LYS A 69 11.41 10.75 9.86
CA LYS A 69 12.05 11.44 11.00
C LYS A 69 11.05 12.18 11.89
N ARG A 70 9.89 12.55 11.33
CA ARG A 70 8.81 13.28 12.03
C ARG A 70 7.72 12.37 12.56
N ALA A 71 7.77 11.08 12.18
CA ALA A 71 6.76 10.11 12.56
C ALA A 71 6.69 9.89 14.08
N THR A 72 5.47 9.80 14.61
CA THR A 72 5.23 9.30 15.97
C THR A 72 5.71 7.85 16.09
N TRP A 73 5.47 7.06 15.04
CA TRP A 73 5.93 5.68 14.92
C TRP A 73 6.51 5.44 13.54
N CYS A 74 7.76 5.02 13.48
CA CYS A 74 8.41 4.62 12.24
C CYS A 74 8.57 3.10 12.22
N LEU A 75 7.94 2.45 11.25
CA LEU A 75 7.99 1.01 11.06
C LEU A 75 8.84 0.67 9.83
N PRO A 76 9.73 -0.32 9.92
CA PRO A 76 10.47 -0.77 8.75
C PRO A 76 9.56 -1.54 7.79
N ALA A 77 9.57 -1.19 6.51
CA ALA A 77 8.86 -1.88 5.46
C ALA A 77 9.69 -3.01 4.85
N ALA A 78 9.02 -4.07 4.39
CA ALA A 78 9.66 -5.12 3.62
C ALA A 78 9.82 -4.70 2.17
N GLY A 79 11.02 -4.90 1.61
CA GLY A 79 11.27 -4.71 0.18
C GLY A 79 10.50 -5.73 -0.68
N PHE A 80 10.43 -5.49 -2.00
CA PHE A 80 9.69 -6.36 -2.92
C PHE A 80 10.24 -7.80 -2.94
N ALA A 81 11.55 -7.99 -2.78
CA ALA A 81 12.17 -9.31 -2.72
C ALA A 81 11.99 -10.02 -1.36
N GLU A 82 11.51 -9.32 -0.35
CA GLU A 82 11.35 -9.80 1.04
C GLU A 82 9.93 -10.20 1.39
N ARG A 83 9.01 -10.20 0.43
CA ARG A 83 7.59 -10.50 0.62
C ARG A 83 6.97 -11.18 -0.58
N ASN A 84 5.83 -11.83 -0.38
CA ASN A 84 4.93 -12.27 -1.43
C ASN A 84 3.89 -11.20 -1.71
N GLY A 85 3.31 -11.20 -2.90
CA GLY A 85 2.23 -10.29 -3.20
C GLY A 85 1.77 -10.31 -4.66
N THR A 86 0.96 -9.32 -4.98
CA THR A 86 0.48 -9.07 -6.34
C THR A 86 0.69 -7.61 -6.67
N TRP A 87 1.40 -7.34 -7.76
CA TRP A 87 1.55 -5.99 -8.31
C TRP A 87 0.56 -5.75 -9.42
N VAL A 88 0.05 -4.54 -9.49
CA VAL A 88 -0.70 -4.07 -10.65
C VAL A 88 0.05 -2.86 -11.21
N ASN A 89 0.46 -2.95 -12.48
CA ASN A 89 1.19 -1.89 -13.14
C ASN A 89 0.25 -0.79 -13.70
N CYS A 90 0.81 0.29 -14.21
CA CYS A 90 0.06 1.39 -14.82
C CYS A 90 -0.76 0.97 -16.06
N GLY A 91 -0.43 -0.16 -16.69
CA GLY A 91 -1.20 -0.78 -17.76
C GLY A 91 -2.33 -1.71 -17.27
N HIS A 92 -2.67 -1.68 -15.99
CA HIS A 92 -3.67 -2.54 -15.34
C HIS A 92 -3.38 -4.04 -15.41
N ARG A 93 -2.13 -4.43 -15.64
CA ARG A 93 -1.72 -5.83 -15.59
C ARG A 93 -1.33 -6.21 -14.18
N ALA A 94 -1.98 -7.24 -13.66
CA ALA A 94 -1.69 -7.83 -12.35
C ALA A 94 -0.77 -9.04 -12.53
N GLN A 95 0.28 -9.12 -11.70
CA GLN A 95 1.25 -10.21 -11.67
C GLN A 95 1.56 -10.56 -10.21
N THR A 96 1.65 -11.84 -9.91
CA THR A 96 2.11 -12.32 -8.61
C THR A 96 3.63 -12.35 -8.56
N PHE A 97 4.16 -12.21 -7.36
CA PHE A 97 5.59 -12.36 -7.09
C PHE A 97 5.79 -13.06 -5.75
N GLU A 98 6.90 -13.76 -5.63
CA GLU A 98 7.26 -14.51 -4.45
C GLU A 98 8.47 -13.92 -3.74
N GLN A 99 8.53 -14.17 -2.44
CA GLN A 99 9.66 -13.79 -1.61
C GLN A 99 10.92 -14.51 -2.05
N ALA A 100 11.95 -13.76 -2.41
CA ALA A 100 13.25 -14.29 -2.82
C ALA A 100 14.26 -14.35 -1.68
N ILE A 101 14.17 -13.40 -0.73
CA ILE A 101 15.10 -13.31 0.41
C ILE A 101 14.31 -13.10 1.70
N ARG A 102 14.90 -13.49 2.83
CA ARG A 102 14.27 -13.22 4.14
C ARG A 102 14.45 -11.75 4.51
N PRO A 103 13.38 -11.10 5.00
CA PRO A 103 13.51 -9.76 5.55
C PRO A 103 14.38 -9.77 6.81
N PRO A 104 15.03 -8.66 7.14
CA PRO A 104 15.68 -8.48 8.44
C PRO A 104 14.72 -8.69 9.61
N ALA A 105 15.24 -9.02 10.78
CA ALA A 105 14.42 -9.19 11.97
C ALA A 105 13.66 -7.89 12.30
N GLY A 106 12.36 -8.02 12.56
CA GLY A 106 11.48 -6.88 12.87
C GLY A 106 10.91 -6.16 11.64
N VAL A 107 11.33 -6.53 10.44
CA VAL A 107 10.75 -6.01 9.19
C VAL A 107 9.57 -6.87 8.78
N TRP A 108 8.42 -6.23 8.58
CA TRP A 108 7.18 -6.91 8.18
C TRP A 108 6.56 -6.26 6.95
N PRO A 109 5.96 -7.06 6.04
CA PRO A 109 5.12 -6.52 4.99
C PRO A 109 3.93 -5.75 5.59
N GLU A 110 3.51 -4.69 4.96
CA GLU A 110 2.40 -3.82 5.40
C GLU A 110 1.13 -4.63 5.65
N GLY A 111 0.81 -5.55 4.74
CA GLY A 111 -0.36 -6.41 4.88
C GLY A 111 -0.34 -7.26 6.15
N ARG A 112 0.84 -7.76 6.58
CA ARG A 112 0.98 -8.49 7.85
C ARG A 112 0.76 -7.58 9.05
N VAL A 113 1.23 -6.34 8.99
CA VAL A 113 1.00 -5.36 10.07
C VAL A 113 -0.50 -5.10 10.21
N PHE A 114 -1.20 -4.81 9.10
CA PHE A 114 -2.64 -4.60 9.12
C PHE A 114 -3.43 -5.85 9.53
N TRP A 115 -3.00 -7.04 9.11
CA TRP A 115 -3.59 -8.31 9.54
C TRP A 115 -3.61 -8.44 11.07
N ASN A 116 -2.47 -8.13 11.70
CA ASN A 116 -2.34 -8.19 13.16
C ASN A 116 -3.16 -7.09 13.86
N LEU A 117 -3.15 -5.87 13.33
CA LEU A 117 -3.94 -4.75 13.90
C LEU A 117 -5.44 -5.01 13.85
N LEU A 118 -5.91 -5.71 12.81
CA LEU A 118 -7.30 -6.13 12.68
C LEU A 118 -7.67 -7.34 13.57
N GLY A 119 -6.74 -7.85 14.39
CA GLY A 119 -6.97 -9.01 15.24
C GLY A 119 -7.24 -10.30 14.48
N ARG A 120 -6.82 -10.38 13.21
CA ARG A 120 -7.01 -11.58 12.39
C ARG A 120 -6.21 -12.75 12.94
N GLN A 121 -6.84 -13.92 13.00
CA GLN A 121 -6.21 -15.15 13.46
C GLN A 121 -5.49 -15.86 12.33
N GLY A 122 -4.46 -16.65 12.67
CA GLY A 122 -3.68 -17.44 11.73
C GLY A 122 -2.54 -16.67 11.07
N LEU A 123 -1.91 -17.31 10.10
CA LEU A 123 -0.80 -16.73 9.35
C LEU A 123 -1.32 -15.72 8.32
N TYR A 124 -0.60 -14.63 8.16
CA TYR A 124 -0.81 -13.70 7.07
C TYR A 124 -0.50 -14.40 5.72
N ASP A 125 -1.49 -14.45 4.86
CA ASP A 125 -1.42 -15.05 3.54
C ASP A 125 -1.91 -14.07 2.47
N PRO A 126 -1.01 -13.51 1.66
CA PRO A 126 -1.36 -12.58 0.59
C PRO A 126 -2.27 -13.17 -0.48
N GLU A 127 -2.17 -14.48 -0.74
CA GLU A 127 -3.00 -15.16 -1.72
C GLU A 127 -4.47 -15.21 -1.26
N SER A 128 -4.70 -15.58 -0.02
CA SER A 128 -6.05 -15.57 0.57
C SER A 128 -6.68 -14.16 0.55
N ILE A 129 -5.87 -13.12 0.76
CA ILE A 129 -6.33 -11.72 0.66
C ILE A 129 -6.67 -11.38 -0.79
N ARG A 130 -5.84 -11.77 -1.76
CA ARG A 130 -6.08 -11.59 -3.20
C ARG A 130 -7.41 -12.24 -3.62
N GLU A 131 -7.65 -13.47 -3.20
CA GLU A 131 -8.91 -14.18 -3.44
C GLU A 131 -10.12 -13.45 -2.82
N THR A 132 -9.95 -12.91 -1.63
CA THR A 132 -11.01 -12.14 -0.96
C THR A 132 -11.33 -10.85 -1.73
N ILE A 133 -10.32 -10.15 -2.22
CA ILE A 133 -10.48 -8.95 -3.06
C ILE A 133 -11.19 -9.32 -4.36
N ALA A 134 -10.77 -10.39 -5.03
CA ALA A 134 -11.37 -10.86 -6.28
C ALA A 134 -12.87 -11.18 -6.13
N LYS A 135 -13.27 -11.75 -5.00
CA LYS A 135 -14.67 -12.09 -4.70
C LYS A 135 -15.54 -10.89 -4.38
N ASN A 136 -14.97 -9.86 -3.79
CA ASN A 136 -15.72 -8.71 -3.27
C ASN A 136 -15.66 -7.48 -4.18
N SER A 137 -14.88 -7.50 -5.24
CA SER A 137 -14.72 -6.36 -6.15
C SER A 137 -14.71 -6.82 -7.60
N VAL A 138 -15.71 -6.38 -8.36
CA VAL A 138 -15.85 -6.72 -9.78
C VAL A 138 -14.62 -6.35 -10.61
N GLY A 139 -14.02 -5.18 -10.33
CA GLY A 139 -12.81 -4.73 -11.04
C GLY A 139 -11.57 -5.59 -10.81
N PHE A 140 -11.60 -6.46 -9.79
CA PHE A 140 -10.51 -7.37 -9.44
C PHE A 140 -10.87 -8.86 -9.59
N ALA A 141 -12.02 -9.18 -10.17
CA ALA A 141 -12.48 -10.57 -10.29
C ALA A 141 -11.48 -11.46 -11.07
N ALA A 142 -10.69 -10.89 -12.00
CA ALA A 142 -9.60 -11.58 -12.69
C ALA A 142 -8.45 -12.06 -11.80
N LEU A 143 -8.40 -11.61 -10.56
CA LEU A 143 -7.38 -12.04 -9.60
C LEU A 143 -7.73 -13.35 -8.90
N SER A 144 -8.89 -13.95 -9.18
CA SER A 144 -9.27 -15.25 -8.60
C SER A 144 -8.54 -16.41 -9.29
N GLY A 145 -8.16 -17.39 -8.50
CA GLY A 145 -7.43 -18.57 -8.98
C GLY A 145 -5.97 -18.33 -9.31
N ASP A 146 -5.42 -19.20 -10.13
CA ASP A 146 -4.00 -19.13 -10.53
C ASP A 146 -3.78 -17.98 -11.52
N ILE A 147 -2.86 -17.10 -11.18
CA ILE A 147 -2.43 -16.02 -12.07
C ILE A 147 -1.30 -16.53 -12.97
N PRO A 148 -1.46 -16.50 -14.31
CA PRO A 148 -0.39 -16.88 -15.24
C PRO A 148 0.88 -16.06 -15.02
N SER A 149 2.04 -16.60 -15.38
CA SER A 149 3.34 -15.92 -15.24
C SER A 149 3.41 -14.56 -15.96
N LEU A 150 2.68 -14.42 -17.07
CA LEU A 150 2.53 -13.15 -17.78
C LEU A 150 1.51 -12.20 -17.15
N GLY A 151 0.84 -12.64 -16.08
CA GLY A 151 -0.20 -11.88 -15.40
C GLY A 151 -1.54 -11.84 -16.13
N VAL A 152 -2.49 -11.12 -15.53
CA VAL A 152 -3.84 -10.90 -16.06
C VAL A 152 -4.09 -9.40 -16.30
N ASP A 153 -4.85 -9.07 -17.33
CA ASP A 153 -5.28 -7.69 -17.61
C ASP A 153 -6.62 -7.42 -16.94
N LEU A 154 -6.65 -6.53 -15.98
CA LEU A 154 -7.85 -6.20 -15.21
C LEU A 154 -8.91 -5.44 -16.01
N ARG A 155 -8.55 -4.82 -17.15
CA ARG A 155 -9.49 -4.09 -18.01
C ARG A 155 -10.41 -5.02 -18.79
N LEU A 156 -9.95 -6.24 -19.10
CA LEU A 156 -10.71 -7.18 -19.94
C LEU A 156 -12.02 -7.66 -19.30
N GLN A 157 -12.16 -7.50 -17.97
CA GLN A 157 -13.37 -7.91 -17.27
C GLN A 157 -14.47 -6.84 -17.27
N GLN A 158 -14.15 -5.58 -17.52
CA GLN A 158 -15.16 -4.51 -17.62
C GLN A 158 -16.08 -4.69 -18.84
N PHE A 159 -15.68 -5.51 -19.81
CA PHE A 159 -16.42 -5.78 -21.04
C PHE A 159 -17.15 -7.13 -21.07
N ALA A 160 -16.93 -8.01 -20.10
CA ALA A 160 -17.54 -9.35 -20.05
C ALA A 160 -18.91 -9.37 -19.33
N GLY A 161 -19.39 -8.24 -18.83
CA GLY A 161 -20.63 -8.11 -18.05
C GLY A 161 -21.74 -7.29 -18.73
N THR A 162 -21.70 -7.11 -20.06
CA THR A 162 -22.77 -6.48 -20.84
C THR A 162 -23.51 -7.48 -21.71
#